data_5e3f234b805ac19791ddc9aeed1a6339
#
_entry.id   5e3f234b805ac19791ddc9aeed1a6339
#
_cell.length_a   1.000
_cell.length_b   1.000
_cell.length_c   1.000
_cell.angle_alpha   90.00
_cell.angle_beta   90.00
_cell.angle_gamma   90.00
#
_symmetry.space_group_name_H-M   'P 1'
#
loop_
_entity.id
_entity.type
_entity.pdbx_description
1 polymer ?
#
loop_
_entity_poly.entity_id
_entity_poly.type
_entity_poly.pdbx_seq_one_letter_code
_entity_poly.pdbx_strand_id
1 'polypeptide(L)'
;NYVLSCSAFPACRRPSFLPTAFLTLLSLLILCCPPATAYVDPASGKPSPARVLRGFDAPEQKWSPGHRGVDMALSVGSPVVAAEDGKVAFVGTVAGKPVVSIAHADGVRTTYQPVHGSVKQGQEVREG
;
A
#
# COMPACT_ATOMS: atom_id res chain seq x y z
N ASN A 1 1.33 -37.86 -26.70
CA ASN A 1 0.05 -38.58 -26.79
C ASN A 1 -0.60 -38.53 -25.42
N TYR A 2 -1.54 -37.64 -25.21
CA TYR A 2 -2.37 -37.60 -24.01
C TYR A 2 -3.76 -38.13 -24.36
N VAL A 3 -4.19 -39.16 -23.62
CA VAL A 3 -5.52 -39.76 -23.75
C VAL A 3 -6.43 -39.02 -22.77
N LEU A 4 -7.46 -38.31 -23.29
CA LEU A 4 -8.54 -37.75 -22.49
C LEU A 4 -9.58 -38.85 -22.26
N SER A 5 -9.74 -39.30 -21.01
CA SER A 5 -10.84 -40.13 -20.57
C SER A 5 -12.03 -39.25 -20.18
N CYS A 6 -13.14 -39.37 -20.89
CA CYS A 6 -14.39 -38.69 -20.59
C CYS A 6 -15.23 -39.61 -19.69
N SER A 7 -15.38 -39.31 -18.40
CA SER A 7 -16.29 -39.99 -17.49
C SER A 7 -17.59 -39.22 -17.38
N ALA A 8 -18.71 -39.91 -17.60
CA ALA A 8 -20.07 -39.37 -17.58
C ALA A 8 -20.45 -38.85 -16.20
N PHE A 9 -21.00 -37.62 -16.17
CA PHE A 9 -21.60 -37.00 -14.98
C PHE A 9 -23.00 -37.55 -14.73
N PRO A 10 -23.37 -37.87 -13.48
CA PRO A 10 -24.73 -38.16 -13.11
C PRO A 10 -25.55 -36.88 -12.95
N ALA A 11 -26.80 -36.98 -13.39
CA ALA A 11 -27.98 -36.15 -13.26
C ALA A 11 -27.88 -34.83 -12.45
N CYS A 12 -28.24 -33.78 -13.16
CA CYS A 12 -28.55 -32.43 -12.70
C CYS A 12 -29.55 -32.47 -11.50
N ARG A 13 -29.05 -32.17 -10.30
CA ARG A 13 -29.88 -31.82 -9.15
C ARG A 13 -30.39 -30.39 -9.35
N ARG A 14 -31.71 -30.23 -9.25
CA ARG A 14 -32.40 -28.92 -9.28
C ARG A 14 -31.78 -28.01 -8.22
N PRO A 15 -31.49 -26.72 -8.52
CA PRO A 15 -31.07 -25.78 -7.52
C PRO A 15 -32.20 -25.58 -6.50
N SER A 16 -31.96 -25.90 -5.26
CA SER A 16 -32.77 -25.47 -4.14
C SER A 16 -32.67 -23.94 -4.08
N PHE A 17 -33.84 -23.28 -4.16
CA PHE A 17 -33.94 -21.83 -3.99
C PHE A 17 -33.34 -21.44 -2.65
N LEU A 18 -32.19 -20.79 -2.65
CA LEU A 18 -31.69 -20.09 -1.47
C LEU A 18 -32.71 -19.00 -1.11
N PRO A 19 -33.11 -18.87 0.16
CA PRO A 19 -34.06 -17.86 0.57
C PRO A 19 -33.52 -16.47 0.19
N THR A 20 -34.38 -15.66 -0.41
CA THR A 20 -34.04 -14.28 -0.85
C THR A 20 -33.40 -13.43 0.26
N ALA A 21 -33.71 -13.72 1.52
CA ALA A 21 -33.11 -13.12 2.70
C ALA A 21 -31.60 -13.37 2.82
N PHE A 22 -31.09 -14.52 2.35
CA PHE A 22 -29.65 -14.81 2.37
C PHE A 22 -28.88 -14.02 1.31
N LEU A 23 -29.50 -13.83 0.15
CA LEU A 23 -28.92 -13.05 -0.94
C LEU A 23 -28.83 -11.55 -0.59
N THR A 24 -29.85 -11.00 0.10
CA THR A 24 -29.85 -9.60 0.55
C THR A 24 -28.84 -9.36 1.67
N LEU A 25 -28.66 -10.31 2.60
CA LEU A 25 -27.65 -10.20 3.66
C LEU A 25 -26.23 -10.25 3.11
N LEU A 26 -25.97 -11.11 2.11
CA LEU A 26 -24.68 -11.19 1.44
C LEU A 26 -24.36 -9.92 0.65
N SER A 27 -25.37 -9.33 -0.01
CA SER A 27 -25.23 -8.06 -0.74
C SER A 27 -24.91 -6.88 0.21
N LEU A 28 -25.54 -6.86 1.40
CA LEU A 28 -25.28 -5.82 2.40
C LEU A 28 -23.86 -5.92 3.00
N LEU A 29 -23.35 -7.14 3.13
CA LEU A 29 -21.98 -7.38 3.64
C LEU A 29 -20.90 -6.88 2.67
N ILE A 30 -21.15 -6.99 1.36
CA ILE A 30 -20.21 -6.53 0.31
C ILE A 30 -20.15 -4.99 0.26
N LEU A 31 -21.25 -4.30 0.60
CA LEU A 31 -21.31 -2.83 0.61
C LEU A 31 -20.57 -2.20 1.80
N CYS A 32 -20.23 -2.98 2.83
CA CYS A 32 -19.55 -2.50 4.04
C CYS A 32 -18.02 -2.68 4.00
N CYS A 33 -17.47 -3.15 2.87
CA CYS A 33 -16.01 -3.26 2.72
C CYS A 33 -15.45 -1.88 2.36
N PRO A 34 -14.61 -1.27 3.22
CA PRO A 34 -13.96 -0.01 2.86
C PRO A 34 -13.13 -0.23 1.60
N PRO A 35 -13.01 0.77 0.71
CA PRO A 35 -12.14 0.66 -0.45
C PRO A 35 -10.71 0.36 0.04
N ALA A 36 -10.07 -0.60 -0.60
CA ALA A 36 -8.66 -0.86 -0.36
C ALA A 36 -7.88 0.35 -0.90
N THR A 37 -7.31 1.15 -0.01
CA THR A 37 -6.41 2.24 -0.38
C THR A 37 -5.05 1.64 -0.75
N ALA A 38 -4.56 1.98 -1.93
CA ALA A 38 -3.22 1.58 -2.37
C ALA A 38 -2.30 2.79 -2.26
N TYR A 39 -1.16 2.62 -1.61
CA TYR A 39 -0.14 3.66 -1.51
C TYR A 39 0.36 4.09 -2.89
N VAL A 40 0.48 5.39 -3.13
CA VAL A 40 1.09 5.92 -4.34
C VAL A 40 2.60 6.08 -4.17
N ASP A 41 3.30 6.07 -5.29
CA ASP A 41 4.72 6.39 -5.34
C ASP A 41 4.97 7.86 -4.96
N PRO A 42 5.72 8.16 -3.90
CA PRO A 42 5.95 9.52 -3.43
C PRO A 42 6.78 10.39 -4.39
N ALA A 43 7.46 9.79 -5.37
CA ALA A 43 8.23 10.52 -6.37
C ALA A 43 7.38 10.96 -7.57
N SER A 44 6.28 10.27 -7.85
CA SER A 44 5.44 10.53 -9.03
C SER A 44 3.96 10.77 -8.73
N GLY A 45 3.48 10.47 -7.52
CA GLY A 45 2.06 10.51 -7.16
C GLY A 45 1.21 9.45 -7.88
N LYS A 46 1.81 8.40 -8.45
CA LYS A 46 1.11 7.38 -9.24
C LYS A 46 1.05 6.04 -8.49
N PRO A 47 0.05 5.18 -8.77
CA PRO A 47 -0.04 3.85 -8.15
C PRO A 47 1.12 2.91 -8.50
N SER A 48 1.86 3.19 -9.56
CA SER A 48 3.03 2.39 -9.97
C SER A 48 4.32 3.11 -9.62
N PRO A 49 5.31 2.41 -9.07
CA PRO A 49 6.58 3.04 -8.73
C PRO A 49 7.28 3.58 -9.98
N ALA A 50 7.88 4.75 -9.84
CA ALA A 50 8.77 5.32 -10.82
C ALA A 50 10.05 4.46 -10.94
N ARG A 51 11.19 5.06 -11.22
CA ARG A 51 12.44 4.31 -11.31
C ARG A 51 12.98 3.98 -9.91
N VAL A 52 12.94 2.69 -9.54
CA VAL A 52 13.60 2.18 -8.33
C VAL A 52 15.10 2.03 -8.60
N LEU A 53 15.93 2.64 -7.77
CA LEU A 53 17.40 2.54 -7.83
C LEU A 53 17.92 1.42 -6.94
N ARG A 54 17.33 1.24 -5.75
CA ARG A 54 17.63 0.17 -4.82
C ARG A 54 16.36 -0.30 -4.14
N GLY A 55 16.09 -1.59 -4.22
CA GLY A 55 14.93 -2.23 -3.60
C GLY A 55 15.13 -2.51 -2.11
N PHE A 56 14.07 -3.01 -1.48
CA PHE A 56 14.09 -3.53 -0.13
C PHE A 56 14.98 -4.78 -0.06
N ASP A 57 15.84 -4.83 0.94
CA ASP A 57 16.75 -5.93 1.22
C ASP A 57 16.73 -6.21 2.73
N ALA A 58 15.94 -7.23 3.11
CA ALA A 58 15.73 -7.55 4.51
C ALA A 58 17.02 -8.04 5.16
N PRO A 59 17.53 -7.38 6.23
CA PRO A 59 18.67 -7.90 6.94
C PRO A 59 18.29 -9.20 7.66
N GLU A 60 19.20 -10.18 7.66
CA GLU A 60 19.02 -11.46 8.36
C GLU A 60 18.78 -11.29 9.86
N GLN A 61 19.39 -10.28 10.46
CA GLN A 61 19.24 -9.93 11.87
C GLN A 61 18.93 -8.44 12.03
N LYS A 62 18.36 -8.05 13.17
CA LYS A 62 17.93 -6.68 13.46
C LYS A 62 19.00 -5.61 13.18
N TRP A 63 20.26 -5.93 13.40
CA TRP A 63 21.40 -5.01 13.26
C TRP A 63 22.35 -5.35 12.11
N SER A 64 22.02 -6.38 11.31
CA SER A 64 22.80 -6.75 10.13
C SER A 64 22.67 -5.72 9.02
N PRO A 65 23.66 -5.65 8.11
CA PRO A 65 23.56 -4.88 6.88
C PRO A 65 22.31 -5.29 6.09
N GLY A 66 21.67 -4.32 5.43
CA GLY A 66 20.50 -4.52 4.61
C GLY A 66 19.91 -3.17 4.19
N HIS A 67 18.78 -3.16 3.52
CA HIS A 67 18.05 -1.96 3.11
C HIS A 67 16.59 -2.05 3.49
N ARG A 68 16.18 -1.32 4.54
CA ARG A 68 14.81 -1.33 5.09
C ARG A 68 13.89 -0.32 4.41
N GLY A 69 14.13 -0.02 3.16
CA GLY A 69 13.39 0.95 2.37
C GLY A 69 13.54 0.70 0.89
N VAL A 70 13.13 1.67 0.11
CA VAL A 70 13.27 1.68 -1.35
C VAL A 70 13.85 3.03 -1.75
N ASP A 71 14.97 3.02 -2.50
CA ASP A 71 15.53 4.24 -3.06
C ASP A 71 14.93 4.49 -4.44
N MET A 72 14.31 5.65 -4.61
CA MET A 72 13.66 6.05 -5.85
C MET A 72 14.45 7.15 -6.55
N ALA A 73 14.44 7.13 -7.88
CA ALA A 73 15.06 8.18 -8.69
C ALA A 73 14.20 9.44 -8.63
N LEU A 74 14.78 10.52 -8.14
CA LEU A 74 14.15 11.83 -8.10
C LEU A 74 15.22 12.92 -8.28
N SER A 75 14.92 13.96 -9.06
CA SER A 75 15.83 15.09 -9.23
C SER A 75 15.87 15.95 -7.96
N VAL A 76 17.01 16.51 -7.66
CA VAL A 76 17.16 17.45 -6.53
C VAL A 76 16.22 18.63 -6.71
N GLY A 77 15.47 18.96 -5.63
CA GLY A 77 14.49 20.05 -5.65
C GLY A 77 13.10 19.66 -6.20
N SER A 78 12.92 18.43 -6.66
CA SER A 78 11.57 17.94 -7.03
C SER A 78 10.70 17.74 -5.78
N PRO A 79 9.37 17.95 -5.90
CA PRO A 79 8.46 17.69 -4.82
C PRO A 79 8.39 16.19 -4.50
N VAL A 80 8.23 15.87 -3.21
CA VAL A 80 7.89 14.54 -2.71
C VAL A 80 6.50 14.63 -2.10
N VAL A 81 5.60 13.76 -2.54
CA VAL A 81 4.20 13.75 -2.08
C VAL A 81 3.96 12.67 -1.02
N ALA A 82 2.87 12.81 -0.28
CA ALA A 82 2.45 11.78 0.67
C ALA A 82 1.95 10.54 -0.10
N ALA A 83 2.43 9.37 0.30
CA ALA A 83 2.07 8.12 -0.36
C ALA A 83 0.62 7.69 -0.07
N GLU A 84 -0.01 8.25 0.97
CA GLU A 84 -1.38 7.99 1.41
C GLU A 84 -1.82 9.14 2.33
N ASP A 85 -3.12 9.31 2.53
CA ASP A 85 -3.69 10.20 3.52
C ASP A 85 -3.13 9.90 4.92
N GLY A 86 -2.86 10.94 5.70
CA GLY A 86 -2.34 10.70 7.04
C GLY A 86 -2.03 11.95 7.84
N LYS A 87 -1.38 11.76 8.97
CA LYS A 87 -0.96 12.82 9.87
C LYS A 87 0.56 12.83 10.01
N VAL A 88 1.15 14.00 9.84
CA VAL A 88 2.61 14.19 9.98
C VAL A 88 3.03 13.85 11.42
N ALA A 89 3.74 12.75 11.57
CA ALA A 89 4.21 12.26 12.86
C ALA A 89 5.53 12.90 13.28
N PHE A 90 6.39 13.24 12.29
CA PHE A 90 7.70 13.84 12.57
C PHE A 90 8.18 14.68 11.38
N VAL A 91 8.77 15.82 11.67
CA VAL A 91 9.54 16.64 10.74
C VAL A 91 10.81 17.11 11.46
N GLY A 92 11.98 16.82 10.90
CA GLY A 92 13.22 17.20 11.54
C GLY A 92 14.43 16.61 10.86
N THR A 93 15.54 16.54 11.60
CA THR A 93 16.82 15.99 11.12
C THR A 93 17.21 14.79 11.97
N VAL A 94 17.52 13.68 11.31
CA VAL A 94 18.01 12.45 11.95
C VAL A 94 19.36 12.10 11.34
N ALA A 95 20.37 11.97 12.17
CA ALA A 95 21.75 11.69 11.73
C ALA A 95 22.23 12.62 10.59
N GLY A 96 21.91 13.91 10.69
CA GLY A 96 22.31 14.93 9.70
C GLY A 96 21.47 14.95 8.42
N LYS A 97 20.46 14.10 8.27
CA LYS A 97 19.57 14.06 7.10
C LYS A 97 18.18 14.59 7.44
N PRO A 98 17.58 15.46 6.60
CA PRO A 98 16.22 15.92 6.81
C PRO A 98 15.23 14.77 6.55
N VAL A 99 14.24 14.63 7.43
CA VAL A 99 13.29 13.52 7.46
C VAL A 99 11.88 14.03 7.70
N VAL A 100 10.92 13.47 6.97
CA VAL A 100 9.48 13.59 7.23
C VAL A 100 8.89 12.21 7.41
N SER A 101 8.10 12.00 8.47
CA SER A 101 7.33 10.76 8.67
C SER A 101 5.85 11.05 8.77
N ILE A 102 5.02 10.22 8.13
CA ILE A 102 3.56 10.31 8.13
C ILE A 102 3.00 9.01 8.71
N ALA A 103 2.07 9.13 9.66
CA ALA A 103 1.31 8.02 10.19
C ALA A 103 -0.04 7.94 9.46
N HIS A 104 -0.39 6.75 8.99
CA HIS A 104 -1.60 6.46 8.22
C HIS A 104 -2.66 5.76 9.05
N ALA A 105 -3.90 5.77 8.60
CA ALA A 105 -5.05 5.23 9.33
C ALA A 105 -4.99 3.71 9.54
N ASP A 106 -4.30 2.99 8.65
CA ASP A 106 -4.07 1.54 8.73
C ASP A 106 -2.99 1.13 9.75
N GLY A 107 -2.38 2.11 10.44
CA GLY A 107 -1.31 1.90 11.41
C GLY A 107 0.10 1.83 10.80
N VAL A 108 0.22 1.92 9.49
CA VAL A 108 1.50 2.02 8.79
C VAL A 108 2.08 3.42 8.95
N ARG A 109 3.39 3.53 8.88
CA ARG A 109 4.11 4.81 8.85
C ARG A 109 5.05 4.84 7.66
N THR A 110 4.90 5.85 6.80
CA THR A 110 5.88 6.14 5.76
C THR A 110 6.92 7.15 6.26
N THR A 111 8.15 7.01 5.78
CA THR A 111 9.25 7.91 6.12
C THR A 111 10.04 8.26 4.87
N TYR A 112 10.22 9.55 4.66
CA TYR A 112 10.86 10.13 3.48
C TYR A 112 12.19 10.77 3.90
N GLN A 113 13.27 10.40 3.23
CA GLN A 113 14.61 10.98 3.45
C GLN A 113 15.49 10.86 2.20
N PRO A 114 16.36 11.84 1.91
CA PRO A 114 16.43 13.14 2.54
C PRO A 114 15.33 14.06 1.97
N VAL A 115 14.41 14.56 2.80
CA VAL A 115 13.32 15.43 2.36
C VAL A 115 13.17 16.60 3.34
N HIS A 116 13.28 17.82 2.83
CA HIS A 116 12.94 19.01 3.58
C HIS A 116 11.42 19.19 3.64
N GLY A 117 10.84 19.08 4.84
CA GLY A 117 9.40 19.18 5.02
C GLY A 117 8.89 20.62 4.83
N SER A 118 7.93 20.80 3.92
CA SER A 118 7.10 22.01 3.82
C SER A 118 5.88 21.97 4.76
N VAL A 119 5.74 20.89 5.52
CA VAL A 119 4.65 20.60 6.45
C VAL A 119 5.10 20.69 7.90
N LYS A 120 4.15 20.75 8.84
CA LYS A 120 4.42 20.80 10.29
C LYS A 120 4.00 19.49 10.96
N GLN A 121 4.67 19.13 12.03
CA GLN A 121 4.27 17.99 12.86
C GLN A 121 2.83 18.17 13.35
N GLY A 122 2.02 17.14 13.26
CA GLY A 122 0.60 17.13 13.60
C GLY A 122 -0.32 17.61 12.47
N GLN A 123 0.21 18.11 11.35
CA GLN A 123 -0.58 18.51 10.18
C GLN A 123 -1.18 17.28 9.50
N GLU A 124 -2.43 17.38 9.06
CA GLU A 124 -3.05 16.41 8.16
C GLU A 124 -2.59 16.65 6.73
N VAL A 125 -2.32 15.58 6.01
CA VAL A 125 -1.91 15.57 4.60
C VAL A 125 -2.77 14.58 3.84
N ARG A 126 -2.93 14.84 2.54
CA ARG A 126 -3.60 13.92 1.62
C ARG A 126 -2.60 13.24 0.72
N GLU A 127 -3.01 12.12 0.17
CA GLU A 127 -2.30 11.43 -0.90
C GLU A 127 -2.05 12.37 -2.10
N GLY A 128 -0.83 12.39 -2.63
CA GLY A 128 -0.45 13.16 -3.82
C GLY A 128 -0.04 14.60 -3.51
#